data_18b7bdb7b3703df07620b7b27155e22e
#
_entry.id   18b7bdb7b3703df07620b7b27155e22e
#
_cell.length_a   1.000
_cell.length_b   1.000
_cell.length_c   1.000
_cell.angle_alpha   90.00
_cell.angle_beta   90.00
_cell.angle_gamma   90.00
#
_symmetry.space_group_name_H-M   'P 1'
#
loop_
_entity.id
_entity.type
_entity.pdbx_description
1 polymer ?
#
loop_
_entity_poly.entity_id
_entity_poly.type
_entity_poly.pdbx_seq_one_letter_code
_entity_poly.pdbx_strand_id
1 'polypeptide(L)'
;GLLKPGMKVLDLGCGPGLYAERLCRAGALVVGLDISERSLEYARGRAAEAQLPVEYRCMDFLTMEYVDAFDAVIQVYGELCTFSDEKRDTLLRLIHRALRKKGQLIFDVTTRALRMRAGLRSGWYVSNGGFWRPGRHLVLEQGYDYPTASVWLDQFIVIDDRSATIYRNWFHDYSLDVLSSALTASGFVTTHVWNDLTGSAFAEGGDWIAVAAEKSP
;
A
#
# COMPACT_ATOMS: atom_id res chain seq x y z
N GLY A 1 -14.10 16.49 2.77
CA GLY A 1 -13.29 15.30 2.46
C GLY A 1 -13.49 14.85 1.02
N LEU A 2 -12.52 14.17 0.46
CA LEU A 2 -12.57 13.65 -0.93
C LEU A 2 -13.56 12.48 -1.05
N LEU A 3 -13.61 11.62 -0.04
CA LEU A 3 -14.54 10.49 0.01
C LEU A 3 -15.83 10.90 0.70
N LYS A 4 -16.96 10.49 0.11
CA LYS A 4 -18.31 10.87 0.58
C LYS A 4 -19.15 9.60 0.81
N PRO A 5 -20.17 9.66 1.70
CA PRO A 5 -21.13 8.58 1.85
C PRO A 5 -21.77 8.20 0.50
N GLY A 6 -21.99 6.90 0.28
CA GLY A 6 -22.55 6.35 -0.95
C GLY A 6 -21.53 6.10 -2.06
N MET A 7 -20.29 6.62 -1.97
CA MET A 7 -19.25 6.30 -2.95
C MET A 7 -18.84 4.83 -2.88
N LYS A 8 -18.61 4.21 -4.04
CA LYS A 8 -18.02 2.88 -4.14
C LYS A 8 -16.50 2.96 -4.16
N VAL A 9 -15.87 2.42 -3.14
CA VAL A 9 -14.42 2.53 -2.90
C VAL A 9 -13.76 1.17 -3.01
N LEU A 10 -12.65 1.10 -3.75
CA LEU A 10 -11.76 -0.05 -3.81
C LEU A 10 -10.55 0.19 -2.91
N ASP A 11 -10.30 -0.72 -1.97
CA ASP A 11 -9.15 -0.70 -1.05
C ASP A 11 -8.14 -1.77 -1.50
N LEU A 12 -7.01 -1.34 -2.08
CA LEU A 12 -5.97 -2.22 -2.63
C LEU A 12 -4.90 -2.51 -1.58
N GLY A 13 -4.67 -3.81 -1.30
CA GLY A 13 -3.82 -4.23 -0.20
C GLY A 13 -4.50 -3.97 1.14
N CYS A 14 -5.80 -4.26 1.25
CA CYS A 14 -6.60 -3.89 2.41
C CYS A 14 -6.18 -4.59 3.72
N GLY A 15 -5.36 -5.65 3.66
CA GLY A 15 -4.86 -6.39 4.80
C GLY A 15 -5.98 -6.83 5.76
N PRO A 16 -5.85 -6.50 7.07
CA PRO A 16 -6.87 -6.84 8.08
C PRO A 16 -8.12 -5.93 8.05
N GLY A 17 -8.30 -5.11 7.01
CA GLY A 17 -9.51 -4.33 6.75
C GLY A 17 -9.68 -3.06 7.57
N LEU A 18 -8.61 -2.50 8.16
CA LEU A 18 -8.72 -1.35 9.08
C LEU A 18 -9.27 -0.10 8.40
N TYR A 19 -8.85 0.19 7.17
CA TYR A 19 -9.36 1.33 6.39
C TYR A 19 -10.73 1.02 5.79
N ALA A 20 -10.91 -0.19 5.26
CA ALA A 20 -12.20 -0.64 4.74
C ALA A 20 -13.32 -0.52 5.78
N GLU A 21 -13.07 -0.94 7.02
CA GLU A 21 -14.01 -0.80 8.14
C GLU A 21 -14.36 0.67 8.41
N ARG A 22 -13.35 1.56 8.47
CA ARG A 22 -13.55 2.99 8.74
C ARG A 22 -14.32 3.67 7.62
N LEU A 23 -14.01 3.37 6.38
CA LEU A 23 -14.70 3.91 5.21
C LEU A 23 -16.16 3.43 5.15
N CYS A 24 -16.40 2.16 5.44
CA CYS A 24 -17.76 1.62 5.51
C CYS A 24 -18.57 2.28 6.62
N ARG A 25 -18.00 2.52 7.82
CA ARG A 25 -18.64 3.29 8.90
C ARG A 25 -18.93 4.74 8.51
N ALA A 26 -18.13 5.32 7.63
CA ALA A 26 -18.35 6.64 7.05
C ALA A 26 -19.40 6.65 5.92
N GLY A 27 -20.01 5.51 5.62
CA GLY A 27 -21.07 5.35 4.64
C GLY A 27 -20.62 5.02 3.22
N ALA A 28 -19.36 4.66 2.99
CA ALA A 28 -18.90 4.18 1.70
C ALA A 28 -19.28 2.70 1.47
N LEU A 29 -19.43 2.31 0.21
CA LEU A 29 -19.57 0.93 -0.24
C LEU A 29 -18.17 0.41 -0.58
N VAL A 30 -17.62 -0.47 0.25
CA VAL A 30 -16.19 -0.83 0.17
C VAL A 30 -15.99 -2.24 -0.36
N VAL A 31 -15.06 -2.36 -1.31
CA VAL A 31 -14.49 -3.64 -1.76
C VAL A 31 -13.00 -3.63 -1.40
N GLY A 32 -12.56 -4.58 -0.59
CA GLY A 32 -11.14 -4.75 -0.22
C GLY A 32 -10.51 -5.92 -0.97
N LEU A 33 -9.33 -5.70 -1.55
CA LEU A 33 -8.52 -6.73 -2.18
C LEU A 33 -7.22 -6.94 -1.41
N ASP A 34 -6.87 -8.20 -1.16
CA ASP A 34 -5.58 -8.61 -0.62
C ASP A 34 -5.23 -10.02 -1.09
N ILE A 35 -3.93 -10.36 -1.12
CA ILE A 35 -3.47 -11.71 -1.45
C ILE A 35 -3.43 -12.63 -0.24
N SER A 36 -3.48 -12.08 0.96
CA SER A 36 -3.39 -12.81 2.22
C SER A 36 -4.77 -13.25 2.70
N GLU A 37 -5.14 -14.50 2.38
CA GLU A 37 -6.41 -15.06 2.88
C GLU A 37 -6.53 -14.98 4.41
N ARG A 38 -5.41 -15.20 5.14
CA ARG A 38 -5.38 -15.06 6.60
C ARG A 38 -5.75 -13.64 7.07
N SER A 39 -5.26 -12.60 6.39
CA SER A 39 -5.63 -11.22 6.70
C SER A 39 -7.10 -10.96 6.42
N LEU A 40 -7.59 -11.50 5.30
CA LEU A 40 -8.99 -11.36 4.90
C LEU A 40 -9.97 -12.15 5.78
N GLU A 41 -9.59 -13.31 6.29
CA GLU A 41 -10.37 -14.03 7.30
C GLU A 41 -10.57 -13.18 8.55
N TYR A 42 -9.50 -12.55 9.04
CA TYR A 42 -9.59 -11.61 10.16
C TYR A 42 -10.48 -10.40 9.82
N ALA A 43 -10.29 -9.81 8.64
CA ALA A 43 -11.09 -8.66 8.19
C ALA A 43 -12.59 -9.00 8.08
N ARG A 44 -12.94 -10.16 7.53
CA ARG A 44 -14.32 -10.64 7.44
C ARG A 44 -14.94 -10.86 8.83
N GLY A 45 -14.19 -11.46 9.76
CA GLY A 45 -14.62 -11.64 11.15
C GLY A 45 -14.94 -10.30 11.82
N ARG A 46 -14.03 -9.34 11.70
CA ARG A 46 -14.21 -7.98 12.23
C ARG A 46 -15.41 -7.26 11.62
N ALA A 47 -15.58 -7.35 10.31
CA ALA A 47 -16.71 -6.72 9.62
C ALA A 47 -18.04 -7.35 10.03
N ALA A 48 -18.09 -8.69 10.19
CA ALA A 48 -19.29 -9.40 10.66
C ALA A 48 -19.66 -9.03 12.08
N GLU A 49 -18.69 -8.99 13.01
CA GLU A 49 -18.91 -8.54 14.39
C GLU A 49 -19.46 -7.10 14.47
N ALA A 50 -18.93 -6.24 13.58
CA ALA A 50 -19.34 -4.84 13.49
C ALA A 50 -20.60 -4.61 12.63
N GLN A 51 -21.18 -5.66 12.05
CA GLN A 51 -22.31 -5.61 11.09
C GLN A 51 -22.08 -4.66 9.91
N LEU A 52 -20.86 -4.63 9.38
CA LEU A 52 -20.48 -3.78 8.27
C LEU A 52 -20.48 -4.58 6.94
N PRO A 53 -21.17 -4.09 5.90
CA PRO A 53 -21.27 -4.76 4.61
C PRO A 53 -20.04 -4.51 3.73
N VAL A 54 -18.85 -4.86 4.21
CA VAL A 54 -17.62 -4.77 3.42
C VAL A 54 -17.46 -6.05 2.61
N GLU A 55 -17.18 -5.93 1.32
CA GLU A 55 -16.85 -7.06 0.45
C GLU A 55 -15.33 -7.25 0.44
N TYR A 56 -14.83 -8.46 0.81
CA TYR A 56 -13.41 -8.79 0.75
C TYR A 56 -13.15 -9.92 -0.26
N ARG A 57 -12.16 -9.72 -1.14
CA ARG A 57 -11.75 -10.68 -2.17
C ARG A 57 -10.27 -11.01 -2.06
N CYS A 58 -9.94 -12.30 -2.00
CA CYS A 58 -8.56 -12.78 -2.07
C CYS A 58 -8.13 -12.78 -3.54
N MET A 59 -7.30 -11.82 -3.93
CA MET A 59 -6.76 -11.75 -5.28
C MET A 59 -5.53 -10.86 -5.35
N ASP A 60 -4.66 -11.16 -6.32
CA ASP A 60 -3.62 -10.23 -6.72
C ASP A 60 -4.27 -9.09 -7.52
N PHE A 61 -4.21 -7.87 -7.01
CA PHE A 61 -4.82 -6.70 -7.67
C PHE A 61 -4.14 -6.34 -8.99
N LEU A 62 -2.93 -6.87 -9.29
CA LEU A 62 -2.34 -6.77 -10.62
C LEU A 62 -3.09 -7.61 -11.68
N THR A 63 -4.02 -8.47 -11.26
CA THR A 63 -4.87 -9.26 -12.15
C THR A 63 -6.32 -8.78 -12.19
N MET A 64 -6.64 -7.64 -11.56
CA MET A 64 -8.01 -7.13 -11.51
C MET A 64 -8.52 -6.69 -12.88
N GLU A 65 -9.80 -6.97 -13.16
CA GLU A 65 -10.45 -6.69 -14.44
C GLU A 65 -11.58 -5.67 -14.35
N TYR A 66 -11.63 -4.88 -13.30
CA TYR A 66 -12.66 -3.86 -13.11
C TYR A 66 -12.61 -2.78 -14.19
N VAL A 67 -13.79 -2.34 -14.66
CA VAL A 67 -13.95 -1.26 -15.65
C VAL A 67 -15.03 -0.32 -15.14
N ASP A 68 -14.70 0.97 -15.01
CA ASP A 68 -15.62 2.05 -14.60
C ASP A 68 -16.53 1.67 -13.40
N ALA A 69 -15.96 0.95 -12.44
CA ALA A 69 -16.70 0.31 -11.34
C ALA A 69 -16.68 1.09 -10.03
N PHE A 70 -15.67 1.96 -9.82
CA PHE A 70 -15.43 2.62 -8.54
C PHE A 70 -15.39 4.14 -8.67
N ASP A 71 -15.86 4.83 -7.64
CA ASP A 71 -15.76 6.28 -7.50
C ASP A 71 -14.41 6.70 -6.94
N ALA A 72 -13.79 5.82 -6.14
CA ALA A 72 -12.45 6.00 -5.64
C ALA A 72 -11.70 4.67 -5.49
N VAL A 73 -10.37 4.75 -5.61
CA VAL A 73 -9.44 3.69 -5.25
C VAL A 73 -8.50 4.25 -4.20
N ILE A 74 -8.28 3.50 -3.13
CA ILE A 74 -7.27 3.82 -2.13
C ILE A 74 -6.19 2.74 -2.11
N GLN A 75 -4.95 3.15 -1.87
CA GLN A 75 -3.81 2.28 -1.62
C GLN A 75 -2.92 2.94 -0.57
N VAL A 76 -2.95 2.46 0.64
CA VAL A 76 -2.39 3.16 1.80
C VAL A 76 -1.23 2.40 2.42
N TYR A 77 -0.43 3.12 3.20
CA TYR A 77 0.69 2.56 3.96
C TYR A 77 1.92 2.21 3.13
N GLY A 78 2.14 2.97 2.03
CA GLY A 78 3.33 2.79 1.19
C GLY A 78 3.33 1.52 0.35
N GLU A 79 2.18 0.91 0.11
CA GLU A 79 2.08 -0.33 -0.66
C GLU A 79 2.66 -0.17 -2.07
N LEU A 80 2.47 1.01 -2.71
CA LEU A 80 3.05 1.30 -4.02
C LEU A 80 4.58 1.22 -4.03
N CYS A 81 5.24 1.45 -2.90
CA CYS A 81 6.69 1.37 -2.77
C CYS A 81 7.25 -0.05 -2.94
N THR A 82 6.41 -1.08 -2.83
CA THR A 82 6.84 -2.49 -2.95
C THR A 82 6.95 -2.97 -4.40
N PHE A 83 6.57 -2.13 -5.37
CA PHE A 83 6.56 -2.47 -6.79
C PHE A 83 7.76 -1.90 -7.54
N SER A 84 8.22 -2.64 -8.57
CA SER A 84 9.09 -2.08 -9.60
C SER A 84 8.34 -1.03 -10.43
N ASP A 85 9.06 -0.17 -11.14
CA ASP A 85 8.47 0.84 -12.01
C ASP A 85 7.47 0.25 -13.02
N GLU A 86 7.82 -0.89 -13.63
CA GLU A 86 6.98 -1.59 -14.59
C GLU A 86 5.66 -2.08 -13.96
N LYS A 87 5.74 -2.67 -12.77
CA LYS A 87 4.55 -3.13 -12.03
C LYS A 87 3.70 -1.96 -11.54
N ARG A 88 4.34 -0.88 -11.04
CA ARG A 88 3.66 0.37 -10.68
C ARG A 88 2.86 0.91 -11.86
N ASP A 89 3.49 1.04 -13.03
CA ASP A 89 2.84 1.59 -14.23
C ASP A 89 1.70 0.69 -14.71
N THR A 90 1.85 -0.63 -14.57
CA THR A 90 0.78 -1.58 -14.84
C THR A 90 -0.37 -1.40 -13.87
N LEU A 91 -0.08 -1.28 -12.58
CA LEU A 91 -1.08 -1.06 -11.54
C LEU A 91 -1.84 0.27 -11.76
N LEU A 92 -1.14 1.35 -12.04
CA LEU A 92 -1.76 2.65 -12.31
C LEU A 92 -2.72 2.58 -13.50
N ARG A 93 -2.38 1.87 -14.58
CA ARG A 93 -3.30 1.63 -15.72
C ARG A 93 -4.53 0.81 -15.32
N LEU A 94 -4.34 -0.22 -14.48
CA LEU A 94 -5.46 -1.02 -13.97
C LEU A 94 -6.39 -0.21 -13.07
N ILE A 95 -5.83 0.63 -12.22
CA ILE A 95 -6.59 1.56 -11.36
C ILE A 95 -7.35 2.56 -12.22
N HIS A 96 -6.70 3.16 -13.24
CA HIS A 96 -7.34 4.08 -14.15
C HIS A 96 -8.53 3.42 -14.86
N ARG A 97 -8.40 2.17 -15.33
CA ARG A 97 -9.50 1.40 -15.93
C ARG A 97 -10.64 1.13 -14.94
N ALA A 98 -10.31 0.81 -13.69
CA ALA A 98 -11.30 0.50 -12.66
C ALA A 98 -12.13 1.70 -12.20
N LEU A 99 -11.55 2.89 -12.25
CA LEU A 99 -12.19 4.14 -11.86
C LEU A 99 -13.20 4.62 -12.90
N ARG A 100 -14.33 5.14 -12.43
CA ARG A 100 -15.29 5.91 -13.22
C ARG A 100 -14.68 7.23 -13.69
N LYS A 101 -15.34 7.91 -14.61
CA LYS A 101 -14.97 9.29 -15.00
C LYS A 101 -14.92 10.18 -13.76
N LYS A 102 -13.85 10.97 -13.64
CA LYS A 102 -13.56 11.81 -12.46
C LYS A 102 -13.38 11.03 -11.15
N GLY A 103 -13.18 9.71 -11.22
CA GLY A 103 -12.87 8.89 -10.06
C GLY A 103 -11.51 9.26 -9.49
N GLN A 104 -11.36 9.08 -8.17
CA GLN A 104 -10.20 9.51 -7.39
C GLN A 104 -9.29 8.33 -7.06
N LEU A 105 -7.99 8.48 -7.28
CA LEU A 105 -6.96 7.64 -6.71
C LEU A 105 -6.34 8.37 -5.50
N ILE A 106 -6.32 7.72 -4.35
CA ILE A 106 -5.74 8.28 -3.11
C ILE A 106 -4.74 7.27 -2.56
N PHE A 107 -3.50 7.68 -2.40
CA PHE A 107 -2.43 6.79 -1.92
C PHE A 107 -1.33 7.57 -1.22
N ASP A 108 -0.44 6.84 -0.55
CA ASP A 108 0.78 7.39 0.02
C ASP A 108 2.01 6.55 -0.38
N VAL A 109 3.16 7.19 -0.35
CA VAL A 109 4.47 6.57 -0.60
C VAL A 109 5.50 7.11 0.36
N THR A 110 6.55 6.33 0.58
CA THR A 110 7.71 6.76 1.35
C THR A 110 8.71 7.52 0.48
N THR A 111 9.45 8.40 1.12
CA THR A 111 10.51 9.18 0.49
C THR A 111 11.88 8.67 0.88
N ARG A 112 12.89 9.14 0.19
CA ARG A 112 14.29 8.94 0.56
C ARG A 112 14.60 9.43 1.97
N ALA A 113 13.98 10.53 2.43
CA ALA A 113 14.20 11.09 3.76
C ALA A 113 13.86 10.09 4.87
N LEU A 114 12.73 9.35 4.74
CA LEU A 114 12.38 8.28 5.67
C LEU A 114 13.50 7.23 5.76
N ARG A 115 14.02 6.77 4.61
CA ARG A 115 15.05 5.74 4.56
C ARG A 115 16.34 6.20 5.20
N MET A 116 16.79 7.41 4.87
CA MET A 116 18.01 8.00 5.45
C MET A 116 17.91 8.14 6.97
N ARG A 117 16.73 8.50 7.48
CA ARG A 117 16.51 8.62 8.93
C ARG A 117 16.39 7.26 9.63
N ALA A 118 15.71 6.29 9.02
CA ALA A 118 15.58 4.93 9.54
C ALA A 118 16.94 4.20 9.59
N GLY A 119 17.85 4.54 8.68
CA GLY A 119 19.16 3.90 8.55
C GLY A 119 19.09 2.46 8.02
N LEU A 120 20.24 1.91 7.71
CA LEU A 120 20.37 0.52 7.28
C LEU A 120 20.16 -0.44 8.46
N ARG A 121 19.30 -1.44 8.25
CA ARG A 121 19.21 -2.55 9.19
C ARG A 121 20.53 -3.29 9.24
N SER A 122 20.98 -3.63 10.43
CA SER A 122 22.15 -4.51 10.64
C SER A 122 22.05 -5.07 12.05
N GLY A 123 21.86 -6.38 12.14
CA GLY A 123 21.74 -6.99 13.46
C GLY A 123 21.16 -8.40 13.42
N TRP A 124 20.93 -8.89 14.61
CA TRP A 124 20.28 -10.17 14.81
C TRP A 124 19.56 -10.20 16.15
N TYR A 125 18.54 -11.05 16.26
CA TYR A 125 17.85 -11.31 17.51
C TYR A 125 17.28 -12.73 17.55
N VAL A 126 17.03 -13.21 18.76
CA VAL A 126 16.31 -14.47 18.99
C VAL A 126 14.91 -14.14 19.49
N SER A 127 13.91 -14.76 18.89
CA SER A 127 12.52 -14.70 19.35
C SER A 127 12.01 -16.07 19.77
N ASN A 128 11.15 -16.11 20.78
CA ASN A 128 10.49 -17.34 21.23
C ASN A 128 9.13 -17.59 20.52
N GLY A 129 8.78 -16.75 19.58
CA GLY A 129 7.56 -16.78 18.79
C GLY A 129 7.22 -15.40 18.24
N GLY A 130 6.32 -15.28 17.29
CA GLY A 130 5.86 -14.00 16.75
C GLY A 130 5.68 -14.01 15.23
N PHE A 131 5.97 -12.86 14.60
CA PHE A 131 5.69 -12.62 13.20
C PHE A 131 6.26 -13.67 12.24
N TRP A 132 7.55 -14.03 12.40
CA TRP A 132 8.23 -14.91 11.46
C TRP A 132 7.90 -16.39 11.67
N ARG A 133 7.85 -16.83 12.93
CA ARG A 133 7.62 -18.24 13.31
C ARG A 133 6.86 -18.31 14.63
N PRO A 134 6.00 -19.32 14.84
CA PRO A 134 5.28 -19.50 16.12
C PRO A 134 6.20 -19.96 17.27
N GLY A 135 7.33 -20.62 16.95
CA GLY A 135 8.31 -21.13 17.91
C GLY A 135 9.59 -20.30 17.95
N ARG A 136 10.56 -20.81 18.72
CA ARG A 136 11.88 -20.17 18.86
C ARG A 136 12.62 -20.13 17.52
N HIS A 137 13.18 -18.97 17.17
CA HIS A 137 13.92 -18.76 15.95
C HIS A 137 14.93 -17.61 16.09
N LEU A 138 15.96 -17.64 15.25
CA LEU A 138 16.94 -16.58 15.08
C LEU A 138 16.58 -15.77 13.82
N VAL A 139 16.68 -14.45 13.91
CA VAL A 139 16.54 -13.55 12.76
C VAL A 139 17.84 -12.77 12.57
N LEU A 140 18.39 -12.82 11.37
CA LEU A 140 19.48 -11.95 10.93
C LEU A 140 18.88 -10.88 10.02
N GLU A 141 19.19 -9.61 10.29
CA GLU A 141 18.70 -8.46 9.52
C GLU A 141 19.84 -7.76 8.81
N GLN A 142 19.65 -7.47 7.51
CA GLN A 142 20.59 -6.71 6.72
C GLN A 142 19.85 -5.80 5.74
N GLY A 143 20.11 -4.50 5.81
CA GLY A 143 19.63 -3.49 4.88
C GLY A 143 20.67 -3.18 3.80
N TYR A 144 20.21 -2.90 2.60
CA TYR A 144 21.03 -2.47 1.46
C TYR A 144 20.40 -1.25 0.82
N ASP A 145 21.23 -0.29 0.45
CA ASP A 145 20.81 0.94 -0.21
C ASP A 145 21.34 1.00 -1.64
N TYR A 146 20.44 1.30 -2.57
CA TYR A 146 20.72 1.46 -4.00
C TYR A 146 20.31 2.87 -4.45
N PRO A 147 21.06 3.93 -4.08
CA PRO A 147 20.64 5.32 -4.25
C PRO A 147 20.41 5.72 -5.70
N THR A 148 21.18 5.19 -6.66
CA THR A 148 21.01 5.48 -8.10
C THR A 148 19.71 4.93 -8.67
N ALA A 149 19.17 3.86 -8.08
CA ALA A 149 17.89 3.28 -8.44
C ALA A 149 16.73 3.74 -7.57
N SER A 150 16.99 4.58 -6.55
CA SER A 150 16.00 4.95 -5.53
C SER A 150 15.34 3.73 -4.88
N VAL A 151 16.12 2.66 -4.66
CA VAL A 151 15.63 1.38 -4.15
C VAL A 151 16.35 1.02 -2.86
N TRP A 152 15.61 0.39 -1.97
CA TRP A 152 16.09 -0.13 -0.71
C TRP A 152 15.69 -1.60 -0.56
N LEU A 153 16.58 -2.43 -0.02
CA LEU A 153 16.31 -3.81 0.30
C LEU A 153 16.51 -4.05 1.80
N ASP A 154 15.46 -4.54 2.47
CA ASP A 154 15.57 -5.16 3.77
C ASP A 154 15.57 -6.69 3.61
N GLN A 155 16.66 -7.35 3.98
CA GLN A 155 16.79 -8.80 3.97
C GLN A 155 16.72 -9.35 5.39
N PHE A 156 15.92 -10.41 5.55
CA PHE A 156 15.79 -11.15 6.79
C PHE A 156 16.12 -12.63 6.52
N ILE A 157 16.99 -13.21 7.31
CA ILE A 157 17.25 -14.64 7.31
C ILE A 157 16.69 -15.20 8.62
N VAL A 158 15.63 -15.97 8.50
CA VAL A 158 14.92 -16.57 9.65
C VAL A 158 15.31 -18.02 9.76
N ILE A 159 15.91 -18.40 10.88
CA ILE A 159 16.49 -19.72 11.14
C ILE A 159 15.78 -20.35 12.33
N ASP A 160 15.24 -21.53 12.14
CA ASP A 160 14.69 -22.40 13.16
C ASP A 160 15.37 -23.79 13.13
N ASP A 161 14.93 -24.73 13.97
CA ASP A 161 15.50 -26.09 14.07
C ASP A 161 15.40 -26.90 12.76
N ARG A 162 14.56 -26.47 11.81
CA ARG A 162 14.20 -27.22 10.60
C ARG A 162 14.65 -26.56 9.32
N SER A 163 14.77 -25.23 9.33
CA SER A 163 14.97 -24.47 8.10
C SER A 163 15.66 -23.13 8.30
N ALA A 164 16.26 -22.64 7.22
CA ALA A 164 16.65 -21.24 7.06
C ALA A 164 15.90 -20.66 5.85
N THR A 165 15.11 -19.60 6.09
CA THR A 165 14.32 -18.95 5.05
C THR A 165 14.80 -17.51 4.86
N ILE A 166 14.98 -17.09 3.62
CA ILE A 166 15.39 -15.73 3.29
C ILE A 166 14.18 -14.96 2.78
N TYR A 167 13.87 -13.83 3.43
CA TYR A 167 12.88 -12.87 2.98
C TYR A 167 13.57 -11.61 2.51
N ARG A 168 13.14 -11.06 1.38
CA ARG A 168 13.66 -9.85 0.78
C ARG A 168 12.52 -8.89 0.50
N ASN A 169 12.50 -7.77 1.20
CA ASN A 169 11.53 -6.71 1.03
C ASN A 169 12.20 -5.57 0.28
N TRP A 170 11.79 -5.37 -0.95
CA TRP A 170 12.24 -4.29 -1.80
C TRP A 170 11.29 -3.10 -1.66
N PHE A 171 11.87 -1.92 -1.55
CA PHE A 171 11.11 -0.68 -1.46
C PHE A 171 11.68 0.34 -2.44
N HIS A 172 10.80 0.98 -3.17
CA HIS A 172 11.12 2.12 -4.02
C HIS A 172 10.84 3.42 -3.26
N ASP A 173 11.81 4.33 -3.21
CA ASP A 173 11.63 5.66 -2.64
C ASP A 173 11.18 6.64 -3.73
N TYR A 174 10.19 7.46 -3.42
CA TYR A 174 9.62 8.39 -4.39
C TYR A 174 9.95 9.84 -4.08
N SER A 175 10.12 10.64 -5.15
CA SER A 175 9.98 12.08 -5.13
C SER A 175 8.65 12.50 -5.76
N LEU A 176 8.20 13.72 -5.49
CA LEU A 176 6.97 14.24 -6.07
C LEU A 176 7.03 14.30 -7.60
N ASP A 177 8.19 14.63 -8.17
CA ASP A 177 8.39 14.72 -9.63
C ASP A 177 8.22 13.34 -10.30
N VAL A 178 8.80 12.29 -9.71
CA VAL A 178 8.68 10.92 -10.22
C VAL A 178 7.22 10.47 -10.17
N LEU A 179 6.53 10.73 -9.05
CA LEU A 179 5.10 10.40 -8.91
C LEU A 179 4.24 11.17 -9.91
N SER A 180 4.44 12.47 -10.04
CA SER A 180 3.68 13.33 -10.95
C SER A 180 3.83 12.86 -12.40
N SER A 181 5.04 12.48 -12.79
CA SER A 181 5.34 11.95 -14.12
C SER A 181 4.63 10.62 -14.37
N ALA A 182 4.70 9.68 -13.42
CA ALA A 182 4.05 8.38 -13.52
C ALA A 182 2.52 8.48 -13.57
N LEU A 183 1.93 9.36 -12.75
CA LEU A 183 0.50 9.64 -12.73
C LEU A 183 0.03 10.22 -14.05
N THR A 184 0.72 11.24 -14.56
CA THR A 184 0.41 11.89 -15.86
C THR A 184 0.49 10.87 -17.00
N ALA A 185 1.55 10.07 -17.05
CA ALA A 185 1.72 9.02 -18.06
C ALA A 185 0.62 7.94 -18.00
N SER A 186 -0.01 7.77 -16.83
CA SER A 186 -1.09 6.80 -16.62
C SER A 186 -2.50 7.41 -16.74
N GLY A 187 -2.62 8.67 -17.18
CA GLY A 187 -3.91 9.33 -17.41
C GLY A 187 -4.54 9.94 -16.14
N PHE A 188 -3.73 10.32 -15.16
CA PHE A 188 -4.20 10.99 -13.96
C PHE A 188 -3.78 12.45 -13.91
N VAL A 189 -4.60 13.29 -13.26
CA VAL A 189 -4.27 14.66 -12.89
C VAL A 189 -4.17 14.73 -11.37
N THR A 190 -3.01 15.09 -10.85
CA THR A 190 -2.83 15.30 -9.40
C THR A 190 -3.67 16.49 -8.94
N THR A 191 -4.52 16.26 -7.96
CA THR A 191 -5.43 17.29 -7.40
C THR A 191 -4.96 17.80 -6.05
N HIS A 192 -4.33 16.94 -5.25
CA HIS A 192 -3.82 17.29 -3.93
C HIS A 192 -2.53 16.55 -3.64
N VAL A 193 -1.66 17.22 -2.88
CA VAL A 193 -0.42 16.65 -2.33
C VAL A 193 -0.30 17.05 -0.86
N TRP A 194 0.03 16.08 -0.02
CA TRP A 194 0.23 16.26 1.43
C TRP A 194 1.46 15.49 1.91
N ASN A 195 1.89 15.76 3.13
CA ASN A 195 2.92 14.93 3.78
C ASN A 195 2.38 13.58 4.29
N ASP A 196 1.07 13.49 4.50
CA ASP A 196 0.39 12.28 4.96
C ASP A 196 -1.10 12.32 4.59
N LEU A 197 -1.79 11.19 4.75
CA LEU A 197 -3.22 11.07 4.46
C LEU A 197 -4.13 11.77 5.51
N THR A 198 -3.58 12.40 6.54
CA THR A 198 -4.35 13.25 7.46
C THR A 198 -4.56 14.66 6.90
N GLY A 199 -3.86 15.00 5.82
CA GLY A 199 -3.96 16.29 5.14
C GLY A 199 -2.95 17.32 5.63
N SER A 200 -1.86 16.90 6.27
CA SER A 200 -0.75 17.77 6.66
C SER A 200 -0.13 18.42 5.44
N ALA A 201 0.10 19.74 5.47
CA ALA A 201 0.64 20.49 4.34
C ALA A 201 1.94 19.86 3.83
N PHE A 202 2.05 19.70 2.51
CA PHE A 202 3.25 19.17 1.88
C PHE A 202 4.46 20.06 2.13
N ALA A 203 5.56 19.44 2.51
CA ALA A 203 6.87 20.06 2.61
C ALA A 203 7.94 19.11 2.06
N GLU A 204 8.88 19.65 1.30
CA GLU A 204 10.02 18.86 0.83
C GLU A 204 10.83 18.28 1.99
N GLY A 205 11.39 17.07 1.80
CA GLY A 205 12.16 16.39 2.83
C GLY A 205 11.31 15.69 3.90
N GLY A 206 10.00 15.67 3.76
CA GLY A 206 9.10 14.85 4.59
C GLY A 206 9.32 13.36 4.36
N ASP A 207 8.84 12.52 5.29
CA ASP A 207 8.97 11.06 5.22
C ASP A 207 8.06 10.39 4.22
N TRP A 208 6.92 11.00 4.02
CA TRP A 208 5.84 10.52 3.19
C TRP A 208 5.40 11.57 2.19
N ILE A 209 4.84 11.11 1.09
CA ILE A 209 4.07 11.91 0.15
C ILE A 209 2.71 11.21 0.01
N ALA A 210 1.65 11.90 0.37
CA ALA A 210 0.30 11.47 0.11
C ALA A 210 -0.29 12.25 -1.05
N VAL A 211 -0.97 11.54 -1.94
CA VAL A 211 -1.49 12.13 -3.19
C VAL A 211 -2.94 11.76 -3.37
N ALA A 212 -3.72 12.72 -3.84
CA ALA A 212 -4.97 12.46 -4.52
C ALA A 212 -4.86 12.88 -5.99
N ALA A 213 -5.30 11.99 -6.88
CA ALA A 213 -5.28 12.21 -8.30
C ALA A 213 -6.61 11.80 -8.93
N GLU A 214 -7.09 12.57 -9.90
CA GLU A 214 -8.34 12.34 -10.60
C GLU A 214 -8.08 11.67 -11.95
N LYS A 215 -8.92 10.70 -12.34
CA LYS A 215 -8.92 10.11 -13.67
C LYS A 215 -9.23 11.18 -14.71
N SER A 216 -8.28 11.40 -15.63
CA SER A 216 -8.48 12.31 -16.78
C SER A 216 -9.67 11.87 -17.65
N PRO A 217 -10.30 12.82 -18.33
CA PRO A 217 -11.41 12.54 -19.25
C PRO A 217 -11.06 11.56 -20.36
#